data_a087a403b46070ec6f0aa7d11c240e8e
#
_entry.id   a087a403b46070ec6f0aa7d11c240e8e
#
_cell.length_a   1.000
_cell.length_b   1.000
_cell.length_c   1.000
_cell.angle_alpha   90.00
_cell.angle_beta   90.00
_cell.angle_gamma   90.00
#
_symmetry.space_group_name_H-M   'P 1'
#
loop_
_entity.id
_entity.type
_entity.pdbx_description
1 polymer ?
#
loop_
_entity_poly.entity_id
_entity_poly.type
_entity_poly.pdbx_seq_one_letter_code
_entity_poly.pdbx_strand_id
1 'polypeptide(L)'
;MDNVTHSLAGLLLAELTIQLRAQTSRAERSPRLRTVAAVSSMIAANLPDADLFYTGFGGDRIRYMLHHRGYTHTIVVAVAGALLLWYVATIAWRWLAREAPARDDALWLLGLLLVATLSHLVLDWTNSYGVHLFWPIDNRWRYGDAVFIVEPWLWVVSVPALVAASRSWVVRVLLSLILLAGLTLAWRVGLVATGAAAALTTGAVLFVVMARVLQPGGRAIAAVTGWIVVTLVMLTGARVARA
;
A
#
# COMPACT_ATOMS: atom_id res chain seq x y z
N MET A 1 1.81 7.70 5.99
CA MET A 1 2.37 6.39 6.47
C MET A 1 3.81 6.31 6.01
N ASP A 2 4.56 5.26 6.40
CA ASP A 2 5.88 5.01 5.84
C ASP A 2 5.80 4.36 4.44
N ASN A 3 6.86 4.54 3.64
CA ASN A 3 6.91 4.03 2.27
C ASN A 3 6.88 2.49 2.16
N VAL A 4 7.25 1.78 3.23
CA VAL A 4 7.14 0.30 3.27
C VAL A 4 5.66 -0.07 3.32
N THR A 5 4.88 0.57 4.19
CA THR A 5 3.45 0.36 4.30
C THR A 5 2.72 0.67 2.99
N HIS A 6 3.04 1.81 2.33
CA HIS A 6 2.47 2.13 1.01
C HIS A 6 2.87 1.10 -0.06
N SER A 7 4.12 0.66 -0.07
CA SER A 7 4.58 -0.38 -1.00
C SER A 7 3.86 -1.71 -0.80
N LEU A 8 3.65 -2.13 0.44
CA LEU A 8 2.89 -3.34 0.77
C LEU A 8 1.43 -3.22 0.33
N ALA A 9 0.80 -2.04 0.52
CA ALA A 9 -0.56 -1.77 0.04
C ALA A 9 -0.64 -1.91 -1.48
N GLY A 10 0.28 -1.26 -2.22
CA GLY A 10 0.34 -1.35 -3.68
C GLY A 10 0.50 -2.79 -4.18
N LEU A 11 1.42 -3.55 -3.59
CA LEU A 11 1.64 -4.95 -3.94
C LEU A 11 0.42 -5.83 -3.64
N LEU A 12 -0.25 -5.59 -2.52
CA LEU A 12 -1.44 -6.34 -2.12
C LEU A 12 -2.63 -6.06 -3.05
N LEU A 13 -2.83 -4.80 -3.43
CA LEU A 13 -3.84 -4.39 -4.41
C LEU A 13 -3.57 -5.01 -5.79
N ALA A 14 -2.29 -5.06 -6.21
CA ALA A 14 -1.90 -5.74 -7.44
C ALA A 14 -2.22 -7.24 -7.38
N GLU A 15 -1.88 -7.91 -6.29
CA GLU A 15 -2.17 -9.33 -6.11
C GLU A 15 -3.67 -9.61 -6.12
N LEU A 16 -4.48 -8.82 -5.39
CA LEU A 16 -5.94 -8.93 -5.39
C LEU A 16 -6.50 -8.77 -6.81
N THR A 17 -6.08 -7.71 -7.52
CA THR A 17 -6.53 -7.43 -8.90
C THR A 17 -6.22 -8.59 -9.83
N ILE A 18 -5.01 -9.15 -9.75
CA ILE A 18 -4.59 -10.31 -10.56
C ILE A 18 -5.44 -11.53 -10.25
N GLN A 19 -5.76 -11.78 -8.97
CA GLN A 19 -6.57 -12.94 -8.58
C GLN A 19 -8.03 -12.77 -9.02
N LEU A 20 -8.62 -11.58 -8.91
CA LEU A 20 -9.97 -11.29 -9.38
C LEU A 20 -10.07 -11.43 -10.90
N ARG A 21 -9.10 -10.87 -11.63
CA ARG A 21 -9.06 -11.00 -13.09
C ARG A 21 -8.91 -12.45 -13.53
N ALA A 22 -8.16 -13.25 -12.79
CA ALA A 22 -8.01 -14.68 -13.09
C ALA A 22 -9.31 -15.48 -12.96
N GLN A 23 -10.28 -14.98 -12.18
CA GLN A 23 -11.60 -15.60 -12.04
C GLN A 23 -12.57 -15.16 -13.13
N THR A 24 -12.44 -13.95 -13.66
CA THR A 24 -13.37 -13.36 -14.62
C THR A 24 -12.99 -13.56 -16.08
N SER A 25 -11.72 -13.82 -16.38
CA SER A 25 -11.21 -13.95 -17.74
C SER A 25 -10.67 -15.37 -18.00
N ARG A 26 -11.10 -15.98 -19.12
CA ARG A 26 -10.50 -17.23 -19.66
C ARG A 26 -9.17 -16.98 -20.37
N ALA A 27 -8.75 -15.72 -20.51
CA ALA A 27 -7.49 -15.38 -21.17
C ALA A 27 -6.29 -15.92 -20.39
N GLU A 28 -5.34 -16.51 -21.08
CA GLU A 28 -4.09 -16.97 -20.49
C GLU A 28 -3.43 -15.83 -19.70
N ARG A 29 -3.06 -16.15 -18.47
CA ARG A 29 -2.47 -15.19 -17.52
C ARG A 29 -1.11 -14.75 -18.07
N SER A 30 -1.03 -13.56 -18.66
CA SER A 30 0.24 -12.99 -19.08
C SER A 30 1.17 -12.83 -17.85
N PRO A 31 2.32 -13.51 -17.79
CA PRO A 31 3.30 -13.31 -16.71
C PRO A 31 3.75 -11.85 -16.60
N ARG A 32 3.68 -11.12 -17.73
CA ARG A 32 4.03 -9.71 -17.86
C ARG A 32 3.02 -8.81 -17.14
N LEU A 33 1.70 -9.10 -17.25
CA LEU A 33 0.67 -8.35 -16.52
C LEU A 33 0.97 -8.37 -15.02
N ARG A 34 1.35 -9.53 -14.47
CA ARG A 34 1.69 -9.66 -13.06
C ARG A 34 2.86 -8.75 -12.65
N THR A 35 3.94 -8.76 -13.43
CA THR A 35 5.12 -7.94 -13.13
C THR A 35 4.82 -6.45 -13.28
N VAL A 36 4.17 -6.05 -14.38
CA VAL A 36 3.81 -4.65 -14.62
C VAL A 36 2.84 -4.17 -13.54
N ALA A 37 1.80 -4.93 -13.21
CA ALA A 37 0.86 -4.59 -12.16
C ALA A 37 1.55 -4.41 -10.79
N ALA A 38 2.42 -5.36 -10.39
CA ALA A 38 3.11 -5.28 -9.11
C ALA A 38 4.04 -4.06 -9.02
N VAL A 39 4.89 -3.86 -10.04
CA VAL A 39 5.87 -2.75 -10.04
C VAL A 39 5.16 -1.40 -10.13
N SER A 40 4.24 -1.23 -11.08
CA SER A 40 3.56 0.05 -11.28
C SER A 40 2.61 0.38 -10.12
N SER A 41 1.96 -0.61 -9.49
CA SER A 41 1.12 -0.39 -8.32
C SER A 41 1.93 0.00 -7.08
N MET A 42 3.11 -0.59 -6.88
CA MET A 42 4.04 -0.18 -5.83
C MET A 42 4.51 1.27 -6.05
N ILE A 43 4.84 1.65 -7.29
CA ILE A 43 5.18 3.03 -7.64
C ILE A 43 3.98 3.96 -7.40
N ALA A 44 2.78 3.59 -7.87
CA ALA A 44 1.55 4.36 -7.69
C ALA A 44 1.23 4.63 -6.22
N ALA A 45 1.38 3.62 -5.37
CA ALA A 45 1.15 3.73 -3.94
C ALA A 45 2.18 4.61 -3.21
N ASN A 46 3.31 4.95 -3.83
CA ASN A 46 4.31 5.88 -3.29
C ASN A 46 4.38 7.20 -4.08
N LEU A 47 3.59 7.34 -5.13
CA LEU A 47 3.70 8.49 -6.05
C LEU A 47 3.43 9.85 -5.37
N PRO A 48 2.47 10.01 -4.44
CA PRO A 48 2.30 11.27 -3.73
C PRO A 48 3.54 11.70 -2.93
N ASP A 49 4.30 10.75 -2.37
CA ASP A 49 5.55 11.00 -1.66
C ASP A 49 6.73 11.40 -2.58
N ALA A 50 6.51 11.53 -3.88
CA ALA A 50 7.50 12.10 -4.78
C ALA A 50 7.89 13.56 -4.40
N ASP A 51 7.10 14.24 -3.58
CA ASP A 51 7.45 15.53 -3.01
C ASP A 51 8.70 15.47 -2.11
N LEU A 52 9.04 14.32 -1.57
CA LEU A 52 10.28 14.09 -0.83
C LEU A 52 11.54 14.40 -1.65
N PHE A 53 11.48 14.27 -2.98
CA PHE A 53 12.61 14.64 -3.85
C PHE A 53 12.95 16.12 -3.79
N TYR A 54 11.99 17.00 -3.56
CA TYR A 54 12.25 18.43 -3.45
C TYR A 54 12.15 18.98 -2.02
N THR A 55 11.46 18.27 -1.11
CA THR A 55 11.34 18.67 0.30
C THR A 55 12.41 18.05 1.18
N GLY A 56 12.83 16.82 0.88
CA GLY A 56 13.80 16.05 1.68
C GLY A 56 15.27 16.29 1.31
N PHE A 57 15.56 16.58 0.03
CA PHE A 57 16.93 16.88 -0.41
C PHE A 57 17.29 18.33 -0.14
N GLY A 58 18.08 18.58 0.89
CA GLY A 58 18.59 19.92 1.24
C GLY A 58 18.60 20.23 2.73
N GLY A 59 18.15 19.31 3.58
CA GLY A 59 18.30 19.39 5.04
C GLY A 59 17.48 20.47 5.74
N ASP A 60 16.61 21.20 5.00
CA ASP A 60 15.75 22.22 5.57
C ASP A 60 14.48 21.61 6.16
N ARG A 61 14.49 21.41 7.49
CA ARG A 61 13.35 20.88 8.25
C ARG A 61 12.10 21.72 8.09
N ILE A 62 12.25 23.04 7.93
CA ILE A 62 11.11 23.96 7.77
C ILE A 62 10.46 23.72 6.42
N ARG A 63 11.25 23.60 5.36
CA ARG A 63 10.76 23.28 4.01
C ARG A 63 10.02 21.95 3.97
N TYR A 64 10.56 20.92 4.61
CA TYR A 64 9.89 19.62 4.76
C TYR A 64 8.53 19.79 5.46
N MET A 65 8.50 20.45 6.62
CA MET A 65 7.27 20.63 7.39
C MET A 65 6.20 21.44 6.67
N LEU A 66 6.59 22.42 5.83
CA LEU A 66 5.66 23.29 5.13
C LEU A 66 5.14 22.72 3.80
N HIS A 67 5.92 21.87 3.14
CA HIS A 67 5.61 21.45 1.77
C HIS A 67 5.37 19.94 1.62
N HIS A 68 5.86 19.10 2.55
CA HIS A 68 5.54 17.68 2.54
C HIS A 68 4.05 17.47 2.80
N ARG A 69 3.40 16.65 1.98
CA ARG A 69 1.95 16.42 1.95
C ARG A 69 1.10 17.64 1.58
N GLY A 70 1.72 18.62 0.95
CA GLY A 70 0.99 19.77 0.39
C GLY A 70 0.20 19.39 -0.86
N TYR A 71 0.67 19.86 -2.01
CA TYR A 71 -0.05 19.70 -3.28
C TYR A 71 -0.09 18.27 -3.83
N THR A 72 0.94 17.47 -3.59
CA THR A 72 1.03 16.09 -4.09
C THR A 72 0.00 15.16 -3.43
N HIS A 73 -0.42 15.48 -2.20
CA HIS A 73 -1.40 14.70 -1.44
C HIS A 73 -2.84 15.20 -1.62
N THR A 74 -3.17 15.63 -2.84
CA THR A 74 -4.52 16.03 -3.24
C THR A 74 -5.12 15.01 -4.21
N ILE A 75 -6.44 14.84 -4.19
CA ILE A 75 -7.13 13.93 -5.11
C ILE A 75 -6.84 14.27 -6.56
N VAL A 76 -6.81 15.57 -6.91
CA VAL A 76 -6.56 16.03 -8.29
C VAL A 76 -5.18 15.60 -8.76
N VAL A 77 -4.13 15.87 -7.97
CA VAL A 77 -2.75 15.52 -8.34
C VAL A 77 -2.54 14.01 -8.30
N ALA A 78 -3.14 13.29 -7.34
CA ALA A 78 -3.10 11.85 -7.27
C ALA A 78 -3.70 11.17 -8.52
N VAL A 79 -4.86 11.65 -8.98
CA VAL A 79 -5.52 11.13 -10.20
C VAL A 79 -4.67 11.46 -11.43
N ALA A 80 -4.18 12.70 -11.56
CA ALA A 80 -3.32 13.09 -12.68
C ALA A 80 -2.03 12.25 -12.72
N GLY A 81 -1.41 12.02 -11.56
CA GLY A 81 -0.23 11.17 -11.42
C GLY A 81 -0.49 9.71 -11.77
N ALA A 82 -1.62 9.16 -11.36
CA ALA A 82 -2.02 7.80 -11.72
C ALA A 82 -2.24 7.64 -13.24
N LEU A 83 -2.87 8.63 -13.89
CA LEU A 83 -3.05 8.65 -15.35
C LEU A 83 -1.71 8.74 -16.09
N LEU A 84 -0.80 9.60 -15.63
CA LEU A 84 0.54 9.71 -16.19
C LEU A 84 1.31 8.39 -16.02
N LEU A 85 1.30 7.81 -14.84
CA LEU A 85 1.96 6.53 -14.58
C LEU A 85 1.37 5.40 -15.43
N TRP A 86 0.05 5.35 -15.60
CA TRP A 86 -0.60 4.41 -16.49
C TRP A 86 -0.13 4.55 -17.94
N TYR A 87 -0.05 5.78 -18.44
CA TYR A 87 0.46 6.07 -19.77
C TYR A 87 1.90 5.58 -19.93
N VAL A 88 2.78 5.92 -18.98
CA VAL A 88 4.18 5.46 -18.96
C VAL A 88 4.27 3.94 -18.87
N ALA A 89 3.51 3.31 -17.99
CA ALA A 89 3.50 1.85 -17.81
C ALA A 89 3.03 1.12 -19.09
N THR A 90 2.04 1.65 -19.80
CA THR A 90 1.57 1.06 -21.06
C THR A 90 2.57 1.23 -22.19
N ILE A 91 3.29 2.34 -22.25
CA ILE A 91 4.41 2.53 -23.18
C ILE A 91 5.55 1.57 -22.85
N ALA A 92 5.97 1.50 -21.58
CA ALA A 92 7.00 0.57 -21.14
C ALA A 92 6.63 -0.89 -21.47
N TRP A 93 5.36 -1.26 -21.28
CA TRP A 93 4.86 -2.57 -21.69
C TRP A 93 5.08 -2.82 -23.18
N ARG A 94 4.67 -1.88 -24.06
CA ARG A 94 4.86 -2.01 -25.52
C ARG A 94 6.33 -2.20 -25.88
N TRP A 95 7.22 -1.44 -25.27
CA TRP A 95 8.65 -1.51 -25.55
C TRP A 95 9.27 -2.84 -25.09
N LEU A 96 8.96 -3.28 -23.87
CA LEU A 96 9.51 -4.49 -23.29
C LEU A 96 8.90 -5.77 -23.88
N ALA A 97 7.62 -5.73 -24.23
CA ALA A 97 6.89 -6.88 -24.76
C ALA A 97 6.89 -6.95 -26.27
N ARG A 98 7.25 -5.85 -26.96
CA ARG A 98 7.10 -5.67 -28.42
C ARG A 98 5.67 -5.86 -28.92
N GLU A 99 4.70 -5.73 -28.02
CA GLU A 99 3.26 -5.81 -28.28
C GLU A 99 2.51 -4.86 -27.37
N ALA A 100 1.36 -4.35 -27.83
CA ALA A 100 0.50 -3.52 -26.99
C ALA A 100 -0.26 -4.41 -25.98
N PRO A 101 -0.50 -3.93 -24.74
CA PRO A 101 -1.42 -4.61 -23.86
C PRO A 101 -2.82 -4.68 -24.47
N ALA A 102 -3.55 -5.76 -24.21
CA ALA A 102 -4.96 -5.81 -24.55
C ALA A 102 -5.70 -4.65 -23.88
N ARG A 103 -6.75 -4.14 -24.53
CA ARG A 103 -7.53 -3.01 -24.00
C ARG A 103 -8.01 -3.26 -22.57
N ASP A 104 -8.49 -4.47 -22.30
CA ASP A 104 -8.97 -4.85 -20.97
C ASP A 104 -7.84 -4.85 -19.93
N ASP A 105 -6.64 -5.33 -20.29
CA ASP A 105 -5.48 -5.32 -19.41
C ASP A 105 -5.05 -3.89 -19.09
N ALA A 106 -5.07 -2.99 -20.09
CA ALA A 106 -4.76 -1.59 -19.91
C ALA A 106 -5.78 -0.88 -19.00
N LEU A 107 -7.07 -1.16 -19.14
CA LEU A 107 -8.13 -0.60 -18.28
C LEU A 107 -8.06 -1.14 -16.84
N TRP A 108 -7.81 -2.43 -16.66
CA TRP A 108 -7.58 -3.01 -15.34
C TRP A 108 -6.35 -2.41 -14.66
N LEU A 109 -5.27 -2.20 -15.41
CA LEU A 109 -4.09 -1.51 -14.90
C LEU A 109 -4.41 -0.09 -14.48
N LEU A 110 -5.18 0.66 -15.27
CA LEU A 110 -5.62 2.01 -14.91
C LEU A 110 -6.41 2.01 -13.59
N GLY A 111 -7.41 1.15 -13.47
CA GLY A 111 -8.19 1.01 -12.23
C GLY A 111 -7.32 0.69 -11.02
N LEU A 112 -6.37 -0.24 -11.17
CA LEU A 112 -5.41 -0.59 -10.13
C LEU A 112 -4.56 0.61 -9.70
N LEU A 113 -3.98 1.37 -10.66
CA LEU A 113 -3.11 2.50 -10.34
C LEU A 113 -3.88 3.65 -9.68
N LEU A 114 -5.12 3.90 -10.10
CA LEU A 114 -6.00 4.87 -9.44
C LEU A 114 -6.27 4.46 -7.99
N VAL A 115 -6.66 3.20 -7.75
CA VAL A 115 -6.91 2.71 -6.39
C VAL A 115 -5.64 2.74 -5.55
N ALA A 116 -4.49 2.33 -6.09
CA ALA A 116 -3.22 2.33 -5.37
C ALA A 116 -2.77 3.76 -4.98
N THR A 117 -2.89 4.73 -5.89
CA THR A 117 -2.52 6.13 -5.58
C THR A 117 -3.50 6.76 -4.60
N LEU A 118 -4.81 6.51 -4.74
CA LEU A 118 -5.81 7.03 -3.80
C LEU A 118 -5.70 6.36 -2.42
N SER A 119 -5.32 5.08 -2.36
CA SER A 119 -5.10 4.39 -1.07
C SER A 119 -3.98 5.04 -0.27
N HIS A 120 -2.95 5.59 -0.92
CA HIS A 120 -1.92 6.39 -0.25
C HIS A 120 -2.53 7.56 0.52
N LEU A 121 -3.38 8.37 -0.13
CA LEU A 121 -4.03 9.52 0.50
C LEU A 121 -4.91 9.10 1.69
N VAL A 122 -5.63 7.98 1.55
CA VAL A 122 -6.47 7.44 2.63
C VAL A 122 -5.63 7.01 3.82
N LEU A 123 -4.53 6.28 3.57
CA LEU A 123 -3.62 5.83 4.62
C LEU A 123 -2.95 7.02 5.31
N ASP A 124 -2.53 8.02 4.58
CA ASP A 124 -1.93 9.22 5.13
C ASP A 124 -2.91 10.10 5.89
N TRP A 125 -4.17 10.10 5.48
CA TRP A 125 -5.23 10.73 6.25
C TRP A 125 -5.42 10.06 7.61
N THR A 126 -5.19 8.76 7.75
CA THR A 126 -5.42 8.05 9.03
C THR A 126 -4.44 8.44 10.12
N ASN A 127 -3.30 9.05 9.81
CA ASN A 127 -2.30 9.46 10.79
C ASN A 127 -2.48 10.92 11.27
N SER A 128 -1.56 11.37 12.15
CA SER A 128 -1.60 12.69 12.77
C SER A 128 -0.99 13.82 11.94
N TYR A 129 -0.36 13.52 10.80
CA TYR A 129 0.22 14.56 9.94
C TYR A 129 -0.84 15.27 9.09
N GLY A 130 -1.91 14.56 8.72
CA GLY A 130 -2.97 15.09 7.87
C GLY A 130 -2.60 15.15 6.39
N VAL A 131 -3.60 15.50 5.59
CA VAL A 131 -3.52 15.63 4.13
C VAL A 131 -4.45 16.72 3.61
N HIS A 132 -4.12 17.27 2.45
CA HIS A 132 -4.84 18.35 1.77
C HIS A 132 -5.79 17.83 0.67
N LEU A 133 -6.66 16.87 0.99
CA LEU A 133 -7.39 16.06 0.02
C LEU A 133 -8.09 16.84 -1.09
N PHE A 134 -8.76 17.97 -0.75
CA PHE A 134 -9.70 18.64 -1.63
C PHE A 134 -9.17 19.96 -2.24
N TRP A 135 -7.88 20.27 -2.06
CA TRP A 135 -7.30 21.42 -2.76
C TRP A 135 -7.43 21.23 -4.28
N PRO A 136 -7.73 22.29 -5.07
CA PRO A 136 -7.85 23.70 -4.71
C PRO A 136 -9.23 24.17 -4.21
N ILE A 137 -10.22 23.28 -4.12
CA ILE A 137 -11.60 23.64 -3.75
C ILE A 137 -11.71 23.93 -2.24
N ASP A 138 -11.11 23.10 -1.43
CA ASP A 138 -11.07 23.24 0.04
C ASP A 138 -9.63 23.11 0.53
N ASN A 139 -9.11 24.18 1.15
CA ASN A 139 -7.73 24.27 1.62
C ASN A 139 -7.55 23.72 3.06
N ARG A 140 -8.53 23.04 3.62
CA ARG A 140 -8.47 22.50 4.99
C ARG A 140 -7.68 21.21 5.04
N TRP A 141 -6.77 21.14 5.99
CA TRP A 141 -6.08 19.89 6.36
C TRP A 141 -7.03 18.93 7.06
N ARG A 142 -6.95 17.66 6.72
CA ARG A 142 -7.79 16.58 7.27
C ARG A 142 -6.91 15.56 7.98
N TYR A 143 -7.27 15.22 9.21
CA TYR A 143 -6.51 14.35 10.12
C TYR A 143 -7.40 13.21 10.61
N GLY A 144 -6.86 11.99 10.64
CA GLY A 144 -7.53 10.83 11.24
C GLY A 144 -7.08 10.58 12.68
N ASP A 145 -5.80 10.88 12.99
CA ASP A 145 -5.17 10.71 14.31
C ASP A 145 -5.40 9.34 14.94
N ALA A 146 -5.36 8.28 14.13
CA ALA A 146 -5.75 6.94 14.57
C ALA A 146 -4.65 5.90 14.35
N VAL A 147 -3.82 6.07 13.33
CA VAL A 147 -2.81 5.08 12.93
C VAL A 147 -1.43 5.72 13.03
N PHE A 148 -0.49 5.00 13.63
CA PHE A 148 0.89 5.47 13.69
C PHE A 148 1.57 5.40 12.31
N ILE A 149 2.63 6.21 12.10
CA ILE A 149 3.31 6.27 10.80
C ILE A 149 3.83 4.89 10.37
N VAL A 150 4.46 4.19 11.31
CA VAL A 150 4.92 2.80 11.12
C VAL A 150 3.97 1.90 11.90
N GLU A 151 3.11 1.16 11.19
CA GLU A 151 2.08 0.35 11.81
C GLU A 151 2.29 -1.15 11.52
N PRO A 152 2.93 -1.89 12.44
CA PRO A 152 3.26 -3.30 12.23
C PRO A 152 2.07 -4.22 11.97
N TRP A 153 0.86 -3.86 12.43
CA TRP A 153 -0.35 -4.63 12.14
C TRP A 153 -0.65 -4.72 10.64
N LEU A 154 -0.40 -3.62 9.90
CA LEU A 154 -0.56 -3.61 8.45
C LEU A 154 0.47 -4.50 7.75
N TRP A 155 1.67 -4.64 8.33
CA TRP A 155 2.69 -5.56 7.81
C TRP A 155 2.33 -7.02 8.10
N VAL A 156 1.80 -7.30 9.29
CA VAL A 156 1.35 -8.64 9.70
C VAL A 156 0.27 -9.19 8.76
N VAL A 157 -0.68 -8.36 8.37
CA VAL A 157 -1.78 -8.82 7.48
C VAL A 157 -1.36 -8.92 6.02
N SER A 158 -0.33 -8.16 5.59
CA SER A 158 0.10 -8.10 4.17
C SER A 158 1.16 -9.12 3.82
N VAL A 159 2.23 -9.15 4.63
CA VAL A 159 3.47 -9.85 4.26
C VAL A 159 3.26 -11.35 4.05
N PRO A 160 2.53 -12.11 4.88
CA PRO A 160 2.36 -13.55 4.65
C PRO A 160 1.69 -13.87 3.32
N ALA A 161 0.68 -13.09 2.93
CA ALA A 161 0.01 -13.27 1.64
C ALA A 161 0.94 -12.97 0.46
N LEU A 162 1.75 -11.89 0.55
CA LEU A 162 2.70 -11.50 -0.47
C LEU A 162 3.88 -12.48 -0.59
N VAL A 163 4.39 -13.00 0.52
CA VAL A 163 5.41 -14.06 0.54
C VAL A 163 4.90 -15.30 -0.18
N ALA A 164 3.66 -15.73 0.12
CA ALA A 164 3.05 -16.89 -0.51
C ALA A 164 2.74 -16.67 -2.01
N ALA A 165 2.48 -15.43 -2.43
CA ALA A 165 2.22 -15.06 -3.82
C ALA A 165 3.50 -14.89 -4.66
N SER A 166 4.63 -14.57 -4.02
CA SER A 166 5.89 -14.30 -4.70
C SER A 166 6.54 -15.57 -5.27
N ARG A 167 7.05 -15.47 -6.50
CA ARG A 167 7.87 -16.52 -7.14
C ARG A 167 9.36 -16.36 -6.85
N SER A 168 9.82 -15.13 -6.56
CA SER A 168 11.22 -14.81 -6.29
C SER A 168 11.58 -15.11 -4.84
N TRP A 169 12.62 -15.90 -4.63
CA TRP A 169 13.13 -16.15 -3.28
C TRP A 169 13.69 -14.89 -2.62
N VAL A 170 14.31 -14.00 -3.39
CA VAL A 170 14.82 -12.72 -2.89
C VAL A 170 13.68 -11.88 -2.33
N VAL A 171 12.57 -11.75 -3.08
CA VAL A 171 11.39 -11.00 -2.62
C VAL A 171 10.80 -11.65 -1.37
N ARG A 172 10.73 -12.98 -1.29
CA ARG A 172 10.26 -13.69 -0.09
C ARG A 172 11.11 -13.36 1.13
N VAL A 173 12.44 -13.40 0.97
CA VAL A 173 13.37 -13.06 2.07
C VAL A 173 13.19 -11.61 2.50
N LEU A 174 13.17 -10.65 1.57
CA LEU A 174 13.00 -9.23 1.88
C LEU A 174 11.67 -8.96 2.62
N LEU A 175 10.57 -9.52 2.13
CA LEU A 175 9.27 -9.41 2.79
C LEU A 175 9.28 -10.05 4.20
N SER A 176 9.92 -11.21 4.36
CA SER A 176 10.03 -11.87 5.67
C SER A 176 10.88 -11.05 6.65
N LEU A 177 11.93 -10.39 6.16
CA LEU A 177 12.75 -9.48 6.97
C LEU A 177 11.96 -8.25 7.42
N ILE A 178 11.09 -7.69 6.57
CA ILE A 178 10.18 -6.60 6.96
C ILE A 178 9.26 -7.04 8.10
N LEU A 179 8.63 -8.21 7.99
CA LEU A 179 7.77 -8.75 9.05
C LEU A 179 8.55 -8.96 10.35
N LEU A 180 9.72 -9.60 10.26
CA LEU A 180 10.57 -9.85 11.41
C LEU A 180 11.02 -8.54 12.08
N ALA A 181 11.38 -7.53 11.29
CA ALA A 181 11.74 -6.20 11.79
C ALA A 181 10.56 -5.56 12.55
N GLY A 182 9.34 -5.61 12.02
CA GLY A 182 8.13 -5.10 12.68
C GLY A 182 7.85 -5.80 14.00
N LEU A 183 7.94 -7.13 14.03
CA LEU A 183 7.77 -7.91 15.27
C LEU A 183 8.88 -7.61 16.27
N THR A 184 10.14 -7.55 15.83
CA THR A 184 11.29 -7.21 16.70
C THR A 184 11.12 -5.81 17.28
N LEU A 185 10.68 -4.84 16.47
CA LEU A 185 10.42 -3.47 16.92
C LEU A 185 9.35 -3.46 18.01
N ALA A 186 8.23 -4.16 17.81
CA ALA A 186 7.15 -4.25 18.79
C ALA A 186 7.60 -4.82 20.15
N TRP A 187 8.52 -5.80 20.16
CA TRP A 187 9.06 -6.38 21.39
C TRP A 187 10.19 -5.57 22.04
N ARG A 188 10.93 -4.80 21.26
CA ARG A 188 12.12 -4.05 21.75
C ARG A 188 11.81 -2.62 22.12
N VAL A 189 10.82 -2.00 21.54
CA VAL A 189 10.42 -0.62 21.86
C VAL A 189 9.58 -0.64 23.12
N GLY A 190 10.09 -0.05 24.20
CA GLY A 190 9.43 -0.02 25.52
C GLY A 190 8.10 0.74 25.58
N LEU A 191 7.66 1.32 24.46
CA LEU A 191 6.37 1.99 24.31
C LEU A 191 5.21 1.04 23.98
N VAL A 192 5.52 -0.19 23.54
CA VAL A 192 4.51 -1.19 23.18
C VAL A 192 4.26 -2.11 24.37
N ALA A 193 3.01 -2.17 24.84
CA ALA A 193 2.61 -3.07 25.91
C ALA A 193 2.87 -4.54 25.49
N THR A 194 3.37 -5.37 26.41
CA THR A 194 3.68 -6.78 26.15
C THR A 194 2.49 -7.56 25.57
N GLY A 195 1.25 -7.25 26.06
CA GLY A 195 0.03 -7.86 25.52
C GLY A 195 -0.21 -7.50 24.04
N ALA A 196 0.08 -6.26 23.64
CA ALA A 196 -0.06 -5.83 22.24
C ALA A 196 1.01 -6.50 21.34
N ALA A 197 2.25 -6.62 21.82
CA ALA A 197 3.31 -7.34 21.09
C ALA A 197 2.99 -8.83 20.94
N ALA A 198 2.44 -9.46 21.98
CA ALA A 198 1.98 -10.85 21.93
C ALA A 198 0.80 -11.02 20.97
N ALA A 199 -0.17 -10.12 20.98
CA ALA A 199 -1.30 -10.13 20.04
C ALA A 199 -0.83 -9.96 18.59
N LEU A 200 0.12 -9.05 18.34
CA LEU A 200 0.73 -8.85 17.02
C LEU A 200 1.42 -10.13 16.52
N THR A 201 2.19 -10.79 17.40
CA THR A 201 2.87 -12.04 17.07
C THR A 201 1.88 -13.16 16.77
N THR A 202 0.82 -13.29 17.57
CA THR A 202 -0.26 -14.25 17.33
C THR A 202 -0.97 -13.98 16.00
N GLY A 203 -1.25 -12.73 15.71
CA GLY A 203 -1.79 -12.29 14.41
C GLY A 203 -0.87 -12.68 13.25
N ALA A 204 0.44 -12.48 13.38
CA ALA A 204 1.41 -12.88 12.37
C ALA A 204 1.37 -14.40 12.11
N VAL A 205 1.35 -15.22 13.16
CA VAL A 205 1.22 -16.67 13.03
C VAL A 205 -0.09 -17.04 12.33
N LEU A 206 -1.21 -16.42 12.72
CA LEU A 206 -2.52 -16.67 12.10
C LEU A 206 -2.50 -16.36 10.60
N PHE A 207 -1.98 -15.20 10.18
CA PHE A 207 -1.89 -14.83 8.77
C PHE A 207 -0.91 -15.70 7.98
N VAL A 208 0.18 -16.18 8.60
CA VAL A 208 1.07 -17.20 7.99
C VAL A 208 0.33 -18.52 7.77
N VAL A 209 -0.44 -18.99 8.72
CA VAL A 209 -1.26 -20.20 8.57
C VAL A 209 -2.31 -20.01 7.48
N MET A 210 -3.05 -18.91 7.50
CA MET A 210 -4.03 -18.56 6.46
C MET A 210 -3.38 -18.51 5.06
N ALA A 211 -2.20 -17.92 4.95
CA ALA A 211 -1.45 -17.88 3.69
C ALA A 211 -1.01 -19.27 3.19
N ARG A 212 -0.89 -20.27 4.07
CA ARG A 212 -0.59 -21.67 3.70
C ARG A 212 -1.83 -22.47 3.29
N VAL A 213 -2.95 -22.22 3.97
CA VAL A 213 -4.19 -23.02 3.81
C VAL A 213 -5.08 -22.47 2.70
N LEU A 214 -5.20 -21.15 2.58
CA LEU A 214 -6.11 -20.52 1.62
C LEU A 214 -5.57 -20.59 0.18
N GLN A 215 -6.50 -20.69 -0.77
CA GLN A 215 -6.22 -20.50 -2.19
C GLN A 215 -5.74 -19.07 -2.49
N PRO A 216 -5.04 -18.83 -3.61
CA PRO A 216 -4.45 -17.52 -3.92
C PRO A 216 -5.43 -16.34 -3.83
N GLY A 217 -6.65 -16.48 -4.36
CA GLY A 217 -7.69 -15.46 -4.26
C GLY A 217 -8.14 -15.21 -2.82
N GLY A 218 -8.36 -16.29 -2.06
CA GLY A 218 -8.73 -16.20 -0.64
C GLY A 218 -7.67 -15.52 0.22
N ARG A 219 -6.38 -15.75 -0.05
CA ARG A 219 -5.27 -15.07 0.63
C ARG A 219 -5.28 -13.56 0.41
N ALA A 220 -5.44 -13.15 -0.85
CA ALA A 220 -5.48 -11.73 -1.21
C ALA A 220 -6.69 -11.02 -0.57
N ILE A 221 -7.87 -11.67 -0.63
CA ILE A 221 -9.08 -11.14 0.01
C ILE A 221 -8.89 -11.05 1.53
N ALA A 222 -8.40 -12.10 2.18
CA ALA A 222 -8.18 -12.12 3.63
C ALA A 222 -7.22 -11.01 4.08
N ALA A 223 -6.14 -10.77 3.33
CA ALA A 223 -5.18 -9.71 3.63
C ALA A 223 -5.79 -8.31 3.44
N VAL A 224 -6.52 -8.05 2.35
CA VAL A 224 -7.20 -6.75 2.13
C VAL A 224 -8.29 -6.54 3.19
N THR A 225 -9.07 -7.56 3.53
CA THR A 225 -10.05 -7.49 4.61
C THR A 225 -9.37 -7.20 5.95
N GLY A 226 -8.23 -7.84 6.24
CA GLY A 226 -7.43 -7.57 7.41
C GLY A 226 -6.98 -6.10 7.49
N TRP A 227 -6.55 -5.51 6.37
CA TRP A 227 -6.24 -4.09 6.28
C TRP A 227 -7.41 -3.21 6.67
N ILE A 228 -8.58 -3.46 6.07
CA ILE A 228 -9.80 -2.71 6.35
C ILE A 228 -10.17 -2.83 7.82
N VAL A 229 -10.19 -4.04 8.37
CA VAL A 229 -10.55 -4.30 9.77
C VAL A 229 -9.57 -3.60 10.72
N VAL A 230 -8.25 -3.76 10.53
CA VAL A 230 -7.24 -3.10 11.37
C VAL A 230 -7.41 -1.59 11.34
N THR A 231 -7.55 -1.00 10.16
CA THR A 231 -7.74 0.46 10.01
C THR A 231 -9.03 0.94 10.70
N LEU A 232 -10.14 0.22 10.53
CA LEU A 232 -11.42 0.56 11.18
C LEU A 232 -11.36 0.43 12.69
N VAL A 233 -10.70 -0.62 13.21
CA VAL A 233 -10.52 -0.79 14.68
C VAL A 233 -9.71 0.37 15.25
N MET A 234 -8.64 0.77 14.58
CA MET A 234 -7.81 1.91 15.02
C MET A 234 -8.58 3.24 14.96
N LEU A 235 -9.32 3.49 13.88
CA LEU A 235 -10.16 4.69 13.74
C LEU A 235 -11.25 4.76 14.80
N THR A 236 -11.91 3.64 15.11
CA THR A 236 -12.94 3.59 16.16
C THR A 236 -12.34 3.74 17.55
N GLY A 237 -11.21 3.06 17.83
CA GLY A 237 -10.49 3.19 19.09
C GLY A 237 -10.04 4.63 19.36
N ALA A 238 -9.49 5.31 18.35
CA ALA A 238 -9.09 6.70 18.48
C ALA A 238 -10.28 7.67 18.71
N ARG A 239 -11.45 7.38 18.13
CA ARG A 239 -12.68 8.16 18.41
C ARG A 239 -13.16 7.97 19.84
N VAL A 240 -13.19 6.73 20.33
CA VAL A 240 -13.60 6.43 21.70
C VAL A 240 -12.65 7.07 22.73
N ALA A 241 -11.34 7.06 22.46
CA ALA A 241 -10.35 7.67 23.36
C ALA A 241 -10.44 9.21 23.43
N ARG A 242 -11.11 9.86 22.45
CA ARG A 242 -11.32 11.32 22.40
C ARG A 242 -12.67 11.77 22.93
N ALA A 243 -13.62 10.84 23.14
CA ALA A 243 -14.94 11.12 23.67
C ALA A 243 -14.95 11.10 25.19
#